data_4491ed6bff324ad25cc07db7c3c6e496
#
_entry.id   4491ed6bff324ad25cc07db7c3c6e496
#
_cell.length_a   1.000
_cell.length_b   1.000
_cell.length_c   1.000
_cell.angle_alpha   90.00
_cell.angle_beta   90.00
_cell.angle_gamma   90.00
#
_symmetry.space_group_name_H-M   'P 1'
#
loop_
_entity.id
_entity.type
_entity.pdbx_description
1 polymer ?
#
loop_
_entity_poly.entity_id
_entity_poly.type
_entity_poly.pdbx_seq_one_letter_code
_entity_poly.pdbx_strand_id
1 'polypeptide(L)'
;MSTRSLVALQVGDHFESIYVHFDGYLKGVGQSLLKYTTYEQVADLLEGGDRSSLDRDSCYGDSDVLRVHRDLDELLAESSVFDYVYVFMDGEWYYVTSNTPLLKLRGAC
;
A
#
# COMPACT_ATOMS: atom_id res chain seq x y z
N MET A 1 -8.41 -1.84 17.88
CA MET A 1 -8.44 -0.82 16.79
C MET A 1 -7.64 -1.32 15.61
N SER A 2 -8.17 -1.13 14.44
CA SER A 2 -7.47 -1.52 13.23
C SER A 2 -6.57 -0.37 12.75
N THR A 3 -5.36 -0.72 12.32
CA THR A 3 -4.46 0.21 11.66
C THR A 3 -4.64 0.04 10.15
N ARG A 4 -5.24 1.02 9.52
CA ARG A 4 -5.62 0.95 8.11
C ARG A 4 -4.50 1.45 7.22
N SER A 5 -4.35 0.81 6.06
CA SER A 5 -3.32 1.23 5.11
C SER A 5 -3.79 1.08 3.67
N LEU A 6 -3.14 1.84 2.79
CA LEU A 6 -3.21 1.63 1.35
C LEU A 6 -1.88 1.01 0.91
N VAL A 7 -1.98 0.09 -0.05
CA VAL A 7 -0.80 -0.48 -0.71
C VAL A 7 -0.90 -0.11 -2.18
N ALA A 8 0.07 0.68 -2.65
CA ALA A 8 0.02 1.29 -3.97
C ALA A 8 1.18 0.86 -4.85
N LEU A 9 0.96 0.94 -6.16
CA LEU A 9 1.94 0.61 -7.18
C LEU A 9 1.93 1.71 -8.23
N GLN A 10 3.11 2.18 -8.64
CA GLN A 10 3.24 3.08 -9.78
C GLN A 10 3.05 2.29 -11.07
N VAL A 11 2.06 2.69 -11.87
CA VAL A 11 1.75 2.07 -13.15
C VAL A 11 1.85 3.15 -14.23
N GLY A 12 3.02 3.21 -14.89
CA GLY A 12 3.25 4.27 -15.88
C GLY A 12 3.21 5.66 -15.25
N ASP A 13 2.25 6.47 -15.65
CA ASP A 13 2.10 7.85 -15.19
C ASP A 13 1.05 8.02 -14.09
N HIS A 14 0.48 6.92 -13.58
CA HIS A 14 -0.50 6.98 -12.51
C HIS A 14 -0.17 5.94 -11.43
N PHE A 15 -0.98 5.91 -10.36
CA PHE A 15 -0.82 4.97 -9.27
C PHE A 15 -2.11 4.20 -9.05
N GLU A 16 -2.00 2.92 -8.69
CA GLU A 16 -3.13 2.08 -8.31
C GLU A 16 -2.91 1.59 -6.88
N SER A 17 -3.98 1.42 -6.12
CA SER A 17 -3.85 0.98 -4.74
C SER A 17 -5.00 0.09 -4.31
N ILE A 18 -4.73 -0.71 -3.27
CA ILE A 18 -5.74 -1.49 -2.56
C ILE A 18 -5.74 -1.08 -1.09
N TYR A 19 -6.84 -1.39 -0.41
CA TYR A 19 -7.01 -1.12 1.00
C TYR A 19 -6.70 -2.37 1.82
N VAL A 20 -5.93 -2.21 2.91
CA VAL A 20 -5.67 -3.28 3.87
C VAL A 20 -6.17 -2.81 5.23
N HIS A 21 -7.14 -3.53 5.79
CA HIS A 21 -7.88 -3.10 6.97
C HIS A 21 -7.13 -3.28 8.28
N PHE A 22 -6.41 -4.41 8.45
CA PHE A 22 -5.72 -4.74 9.67
C PHE A 22 -4.21 -4.73 9.51
N ASP A 23 -3.49 -4.47 10.62
CA ASP A 23 -2.04 -4.60 10.71
C ASP A 23 -1.28 -3.73 9.73
N GLY A 24 -1.83 -2.54 9.43
CA GLY A 24 -1.24 -1.61 8.46
C GLY A 24 0.06 -0.94 8.92
N TYR A 25 0.48 -1.15 10.16
CA TYR A 25 1.69 -0.53 10.70
C TYR A 25 2.96 -1.17 10.12
N LEU A 26 4.11 -0.53 10.38
CA LEU A 26 5.38 -0.94 9.76
C LEU A 26 5.74 -2.40 10.01
N LYS A 27 5.57 -2.90 11.23
CA LYS A 27 5.91 -4.28 11.57
C LYS A 27 4.89 -5.31 11.09
N GLY A 28 3.77 -4.86 10.58
CA GLY A 28 2.76 -5.72 9.98
C GLY A 28 2.86 -5.67 8.47
N VAL A 29 2.01 -4.87 7.83
CA VAL A 29 2.00 -4.74 6.37
C VAL A 29 3.36 -4.31 5.84
N GLY A 30 4.02 -3.35 6.50
CA GLY A 30 5.32 -2.87 6.05
C GLY A 30 6.34 -3.99 5.88
N GLN A 31 6.51 -4.84 6.90
CA GLN A 31 7.45 -5.95 6.81
C GLN A 31 7.05 -6.96 5.73
N SER A 32 5.76 -7.23 5.62
CA SER A 32 5.26 -8.18 4.63
C SER A 32 5.53 -7.69 3.21
N LEU A 33 5.41 -6.39 2.97
CA LEU A 33 5.64 -5.81 1.64
C LEU A 33 7.09 -5.93 1.20
N LEU A 34 8.03 -5.96 2.11
CA LEU A 34 9.45 -6.10 1.74
C LEU A 34 9.77 -7.42 1.04
N LYS A 35 8.88 -8.41 1.12
CA LYS A 35 9.00 -9.67 0.39
C LYS A 35 8.63 -9.53 -1.08
N TYR A 36 7.95 -8.46 -1.45
CA TYR A 36 7.53 -8.18 -2.82
C TYR A 36 8.56 -7.24 -3.43
N THR A 37 9.43 -7.77 -4.29
CA THR A 37 10.59 -7.04 -4.78
C THR A 37 10.51 -6.67 -6.25
N THR A 38 9.50 -7.16 -6.97
CA THR A 38 9.34 -6.88 -8.39
C THR A 38 7.98 -6.28 -8.69
N TYR A 39 7.90 -5.57 -9.81
CA TYR A 39 6.65 -5.00 -10.30
C TYR A 39 5.56 -6.07 -10.43
N GLU A 40 5.91 -7.21 -11.01
CA GLU A 40 4.95 -8.30 -11.24
C GLU A 40 4.38 -8.83 -9.93
N GLN A 41 5.22 -8.98 -8.91
CA GLN A 41 4.77 -9.45 -7.60
C GLN A 41 3.77 -8.48 -6.97
N VAL A 42 4.07 -7.18 -7.07
CA VAL A 42 3.19 -6.15 -6.50
C VAL A 42 1.89 -6.06 -7.30
N ALA A 43 1.98 -6.14 -8.62
CA ALA A 43 0.79 -6.13 -9.47
C ALA A 43 -0.14 -7.30 -9.15
N ASP A 44 0.42 -8.49 -8.97
CA ASP A 44 -0.35 -9.67 -8.57
C ASP A 44 -1.04 -9.48 -7.23
N LEU A 45 -0.35 -8.84 -6.29
CA LEU A 45 -0.93 -8.53 -4.99
C LEU A 45 -2.15 -7.62 -5.13
N LEU A 46 -2.04 -6.59 -5.95
CA LEU A 46 -3.13 -5.63 -6.14
C LEU A 46 -4.32 -6.23 -6.89
N GLU A 47 -4.10 -7.22 -7.73
CA GLU A 47 -5.20 -7.90 -8.44
C GLU A 47 -6.21 -8.54 -7.49
N GLY A 48 -5.78 -8.90 -6.28
CA GLY A 48 -6.68 -9.44 -5.26
C GLY A 48 -7.67 -8.44 -4.68
N GLY A 49 -7.48 -7.14 -4.96
CA GLY A 49 -8.36 -6.09 -4.45
C GLY A 49 -8.16 -5.83 -2.95
N ASP A 50 -9.11 -5.12 -2.37
CA ASP A 50 -9.06 -4.80 -0.95
C ASP A 50 -9.08 -6.09 -0.12
N ARG A 51 -8.39 -6.06 1.01
CA ARG A 51 -8.32 -7.23 1.88
C ARG A 51 -8.26 -6.83 3.35
N SER A 52 -8.62 -7.76 4.21
CA SER A 52 -8.59 -7.51 5.65
C SER A 52 -7.18 -7.57 6.19
N SER A 53 -6.34 -8.45 5.67
CA SER A 53 -4.95 -8.59 6.10
C SER A 53 -4.09 -9.02 4.92
N LEU A 54 -2.85 -8.55 4.89
CA LEU A 54 -1.91 -8.89 3.84
C LEU A 54 -1.47 -10.37 3.92
N ASP A 55 -1.39 -10.92 5.12
CA ASP A 55 -0.92 -12.28 5.35
C ASP A 55 -2.01 -13.34 5.14
N ARG A 56 -3.24 -12.91 4.86
CA ARG A 56 -4.36 -13.83 4.66
C ARG A 56 -4.98 -13.58 3.30
N ASP A 57 -5.35 -14.64 2.63
CA ASP A 57 -6.04 -14.55 1.34
C ASP A 57 -7.53 -14.24 1.55
N SER A 58 -7.83 -13.29 2.40
CA SER A 58 -9.21 -12.90 2.64
C SER A 58 -9.45 -11.53 2.04
N CYS A 59 -10.27 -11.47 1.01
CA CYS A 59 -10.71 -10.21 0.45
C CYS A 59 -11.66 -9.54 1.43
N TYR A 60 -11.55 -8.24 1.54
CA TYR A 60 -12.42 -7.46 2.40
C TYR A 60 -13.59 -6.94 1.57
N GLY A 61 -14.74 -7.57 1.75
CA GLY A 61 -15.93 -7.22 1.00
C GLY A 61 -15.86 -7.65 -0.46
N ASP A 62 -16.67 -7.01 -1.27
CA ASP A 62 -16.81 -7.34 -2.69
C ASP A 62 -15.98 -6.43 -3.59
N SER A 63 -14.94 -5.81 -3.06
CA SER A 63 -14.21 -4.80 -3.81
C SER A 63 -13.14 -5.42 -4.68
N ASP A 64 -13.44 -5.56 -5.97
CA ASP A 64 -12.45 -5.88 -6.98
C ASP A 64 -11.86 -4.61 -7.58
N VAL A 65 -12.25 -3.44 -7.08
CA VAL A 65 -11.92 -2.17 -7.70
C VAL A 65 -10.65 -1.61 -7.12
N LEU A 66 -9.64 -1.43 -7.97
CA LEU A 66 -8.43 -0.71 -7.60
C LEU A 66 -8.74 0.79 -7.56
N ARG A 67 -8.20 1.47 -6.57
CA ARG A 67 -8.24 2.92 -6.51
C ARG A 67 -7.18 3.47 -7.45
N VAL A 68 -7.51 4.48 -8.23
CA VAL A 68 -6.59 5.08 -9.19
C VAL A 68 -6.28 6.51 -8.74
N HIS A 69 -5.00 6.84 -8.69
CA HIS A 69 -4.50 8.16 -8.32
C HIS A 69 -3.70 8.71 -9.50
N ARG A 70 -3.98 9.96 -9.91
CA ARG A 70 -3.37 10.53 -11.11
C ARG A 70 -1.88 10.75 -10.98
N ASP A 71 -1.43 11.11 -9.77
CA ASP A 71 -0.03 11.39 -9.51
C ASP A 71 0.31 11.08 -8.06
N LEU A 72 1.58 11.25 -7.71
CA LEU A 72 2.07 10.95 -6.38
C LEU A 72 1.41 11.85 -5.32
N ASP A 73 1.22 13.12 -5.62
CA ASP A 73 0.61 14.05 -4.66
C ASP A 73 -0.81 13.62 -4.29
N GLU A 74 -1.58 13.17 -5.26
CA GLU A 74 -2.94 12.67 -5.02
C GLU A 74 -2.92 11.42 -4.14
N LEU A 75 -1.96 10.52 -4.38
CA LEU A 75 -1.79 9.34 -3.55
C LEU A 75 -1.37 9.71 -2.12
N LEU A 76 -0.41 10.60 -1.98
CA LEU A 76 0.11 11.00 -0.67
C LEU A 76 -0.96 11.71 0.18
N ALA A 77 -1.91 12.37 -0.45
CA ALA A 77 -3.01 13.03 0.26
C ALA A 77 -3.88 12.03 1.02
N GLU A 78 -3.85 10.75 0.64
CA GLU A 78 -4.61 9.72 1.33
C GLU A 78 -4.07 9.44 2.74
N SER A 79 -2.88 9.93 3.08
CA SER A 79 -2.32 9.80 4.43
C SER A 79 -3.13 10.55 5.48
N SER A 80 -4.04 11.43 5.07
CA SER A 80 -4.96 12.10 6.00
C SER A 80 -6.14 11.19 6.39
N VAL A 81 -6.39 10.12 5.64
CA VAL A 81 -7.49 9.20 5.85
C VAL A 81 -7.01 7.84 6.36
N PHE A 82 -5.89 7.36 5.81
CA PHE A 82 -5.32 6.07 6.17
C PHE A 82 -4.10 6.28 7.06
N ASP A 83 -3.91 5.39 8.02
CA ASP A 83 -2.79 5.50 8.97
C ASP A 83 -1.44 5.40 8.27
N TYR A 84 -1.35 4.52 7.26
CA TYR A 84 -0.14 4.35 6.46
C TYR A 84 -0.51 4.26 4.98
N VAL A 85 0.31 4.85 4.13
CA VAL A 85 0.23 4.68 2.67
C VAL A 85 1.57 4.13 2.21
N TYR A 86 1.55 2.94 1.63
CA TYR A 86 2.75 2.30 1.09
C TYR A 86 2.71 2.37 -0.43
N VAL A 87 3.85 2.66 -1.05
CA VAL A 87 3.91 2.75 -2.51
C VAL A 87 5.19 2.10 -3.03
N PHE A 88 5.02 1.27 -4.07
CA PHE A 88 6.14 0.67 -4.80
C PHE A 88 6.37 1.47 -6.07
N MET A 89 7.54 2.07 -6.18
CA MET A 89 7.94 2.83 -7.38
C MET A 89 9.46 2.73 -7.55
N ASP A 90 9.89 2.65 -8.79
CA ASP A 90 11.31 2.56 -9.16
C ASP A 90 12.03 1.39 -8.47
N GLY A 91 11.31 0.29 -8.26
CA GLY A 91 11.88 -0.91 -7.65
C GLY A 91 12.08 -0.83 -6.14
N GLU A 92 11.49 0.17 -5.49
CA GLU A 92 11.69 0.40 -4.06
C GLU A 92 10.37 0.70 -3.38
N TRP A 93 10.22 0.23 -2.14
CA TRP A 93 9.07 0.57 -1.31
C TRP A 93 9.28 1.86 -0.54
N TYR A 94 8.24 2.69 -0.49
CA TYR A 94 8.19 3.91 0.31
C TYR A 94 6.93 3.90 1.15
N TYR A 95 6.91 4.71 2.20
CA TYR A 95 5.70 4.88 3.00
C TYR A 95 5.56 6.32 3.46
N VAL A 96 4.32 6.71 3.76
CA VAL A 96 4.01 8.03 4.28
C VAL A 96 2.89 7.89 5.31
N THR A 97 2.92 8.76 6.33
CA THR A 97 1.85 8.88 7.32
C THR A 97 1.46 10.35 7.43
N SER A 98 0.42 10.65 8.21
CA SER A 98 0.02 12.04 8.45
C SER A 98 1.08 12.83 9.21
N ASN A 99 2.02 12.14 9.86
CA ASN A 99 3.07 12.76 10.68
C ASN A 99 4.45 12.68 10.06
N THR A 100 4.60 12.06 8.88
CA THR A 100 5.91 11.89 8.25
C THR A 100 5.84 12.27 6.77
N PRO A 101 6.97 12.70 6.19
CA PRO A 101 7.08 12.78 4.72
C PRO A 101 7.21 11.39 4.12
N LEU A 102 7.36 11.33 2.80
CA LEU A 102 7.61 10.08 2.10
C LEU A 102 9.00 9.57 2.45
N LEU A 103 9.06 8.38 3.01
CA LEU A 103 10.31 7.76 3.49
C LEU A 103 10.47 6.37 2.88
N LYS A 104 11.70 5.90 2.77
CA LYS A 104 11.96 4.54 2.31
C LYS A 104 11.53 3.54 3.37
N LEU A 105 10.84 2.49 2.95
CA LEU A 105 10.35 1.46 3.86
C LEU A 105 11.50 0.59 4.38
N ARG A 106 12.45 0.26 3.51
CA ARG A 106 13.62 -0.51 3.91
C ARG A 106 14.42 0.27 4.94
N GLY A 107 14.69 -0.35 6.08
CA GLY A 107 15.39 0.28 7.20
C GLY A 107 14.46 0.91 8.23
N ALA A 108 13.18 1.08 7.91
CA ALA A 108 12.19 1.59 8.87
C ALA A 108 11.54 0.46 9.67
N CYS A 109 11.58 -0.76 9.16
CA CYS A 109 11.00 -1.94 9.82
C CYS A 109 12.01 -2.69 10.64
#